data_62e12593593c37a2747f6a4cce03cdca
#
_entry.id   62e12593593c37a2747f6a4cce03cdca
#
_cell.length_a   1.000
_cell.length_b   1.000
_cell.length_c   1.000
_cell.angle_alpha   90.00
_cell.angle_beta   90.00
_cell.angle_gamma   90.00
#
_symmetry.space_group_name_H-M   'P 1'
#
loop_
_entity.id
_entity.type
_entity.pdbx_description
1 polymer ?
#
loop_
_entity_poly.entity_id
_entity_poly.type
_entity_poly.pdbx_seq_one_letter_code
_entity_poly.pdbx_strand_id
1 'polypeptide(L)'
;MSRTIELFAGLTLLVVGIVILGGEWLRGLLADMGLSPELWAWWPLLLIALSLFFLVPAFFGGQHRRLRAGMVIPGAVLAGVGGALLYTSLTDRWTAWTYLWSVLPFSLGLGMYAAGWIADAPAFKWIGSGVALGGVLAYLAFATAFGGEAFRLVAAIGIIGLGLALTVGGLAERLSRKSPAA
;
A
#
# COMPACT_ATOMS: atom_id res chain seq x y z
N MET A 1 -30.56 5.18 5.38
CA MET A 1 -29.17 5.64 5.46
C MET A 1 -29.15 6.87 6.35
N SER A 2 -28.19 6.98 7.29
CA SER A 2 -28.18 8.14 8.20
C SER A 2 -27.76 9.40 7.44
N ARG A 3 -28.42 10.53 7.69
CA ARG A 3 -28.10 11.85 7.09
C ARG A 3 -26.60 12.21 7.15
N THR A 4 -25.88 11.68 8.13
CA THR A 4 -24.43 11.81 8.26
C THR A 4 -23.64 11.14 7.13
N ILE A 5 -24.05 9.96 6.67
CA ILE A 5 -23.36 9.25 5.57
C ILE A 5 -23.57 10.02 4.25
N GLU A 6 -24.76 10.54 4.01
CA GLU A 6 -25.07 11.34 2.82
C GLU A 6 -24.29 12.65 2.80
N LEU A 7 -24.15 13.31 3.94
CA LEU A 7 -23.33 14.53 4.06
C LEU A 7 -21.85 14.25 3.82
N PHE A 8 -21.29 13.16 4.39
CA PHE A 8 -19.91 12.76 4.15
C PHE A 8 -19.64 12.39 2.69
N ALA A 9 -20.55 11.61 2.08
CA ALA A 9 -20.45 11.25 0.67
C ALA A 9 -20.52 12.49 -0.23
N GLY A 10 -21.47 13.40 0.04
CA GLY A 10 -21.62 14.64 -0.69
C GLY A 10 -20.40 15.56 -0.56
N LEU A 11 -19.86 15.72 0.65
CA LEU A 11 -18.67 16.52 0.90
C LEU A 11 -17.45 15.93 0.18
N THR A 12 -17.27 14.59 0.23
CA THR A 12 -16.19 13.91 -0.45
C THR A 12 -16.26 14.10 -1.96
N LEU A 13 -17.45 13.91 -2.56
CA LEU A 13 -17.67 14.14 -4.00
C LEU A 13 -17.42 15.60 -4.39
N LEU A 14 -17.83 16.54 -3.55
CA LEU A 14 -17.61 17.97 -3.78
C LEU A 14 -16.12 18.30 -3.75
N VAL A 15 -15.36 17.78 -2.77
CA VAL A 15 -13.91 17.97 -2.70
C VAL A 15 -13.21 17.34 -3.89
N VAL A 16 -13.59 16.11 -4.28
CA VAL A 16 -13.04 15.44 -5.47
C VAL A 16 -13.36 16.23 -6.73
N GLY A 17 -14.59 16.73 -6.88
CA GLY A 17 -14.99 17.57 -8.02
C GLY A 17 -14.20 18.88 -8.10
N ILE A 18 -14.01 19.56 -6.98
CA ILE A 18 -13.18 20.78 -6.90
C ILE A 18 -11.72 20.48 -7.27
N VAL A 19 -11.17 19.37 -6.80
CA VAL A 19 -9.77 18.97 -7.14
C VAL A 19 -9.64 18.67 -8.64
N ILE A 20 -10.61 17.97 -9.23
CA ILE A 20 -10.61 17.67 -10.67
C ILE A 20 -10.75 18.93 -11.51
N LEU A 21 -11.71 19.78 -11.21
CA LEU A 21 -11.97 21.03 -11.96
C LEU A 21 -10.91 22.09 -11.68
N GLY A 22 -10.38 22.13 -10.43
CA GLY A 22 -9.36 23.09 -10.01
C GLY A 22 -7.96 22.73 -10.47
N GLY A 23 -7.70 21.49 -10.94
CA GLY A 23 -6.37 21.03 -11.28
C GLY A 23 -5.70 21.86 -12.38
N GLU A 24 -6.43 22.22 -13.44
CA GLU A 24 -5.90 23.06 -14.53
C GLU A 24 -5.75 24.54 -14.08
N TRP A 25 -6.74 25.04 -13.34
CA TRP A 25 -6.70 26.39 -12.79
C TRP A 25 -5.56 26.54 -11.76
N LEU A 26 -5.38 25.54 -10.91
CA LEU A 26 -4.28 25.50 -9.92
C LEU A 26 -2.91 25.43 -10.59
N ARG A 27 -2.77 24.67 -11.68
CA ARG A 27 -1.53 24.67 -12.50
C ARG A 27 -1.21 26.04 -13.06
N GLY A 28 -2.23 26.74 -13.61
CA GLY A 28 -2.07 28.11 -14.10
C GLY A 28 -1.61 29.06 -13.00
N LEU A 29 -2.29 29.02 -11.85
CA LEU A 29 -1.97 29.88 -10.70
C LEU A 29 -0.54 29.60 -10.15
N LEU A 30 -0.13 28.35 -10.08
CA LEU A 30 1.22 27.97 -9.63
C LEU A 30 2.30 28.40 -10.64
N ALA A 31 2.01 28.32 -11.94
CA ALA A 31 2.89 28.80 -12.98
C ALA A 31 3.04 30.33 -12.90
N ASP A 32 1.95 31.07 -12.68
CA ASP A 32 1.95 32.51 -12.50
C ASP A 32 2.71 32.95 -11.22
N MET A 33 2.73 32.10 -10.20
CA MET A 33 3.53 32.31 -8.98
C MET A 33 5.01 31.96 -9.14
N GLY A 34 5.46 31.55 -10.34
CA GLY A 34 6.84 31.17 -10.62
C GLY A 34 7.25 29.82 -10.00
N LEU A 35 6.25 29.03 -9.58
CA LEU A 35 6.49 27.68 -9.09
C LEU A 35 6.69 26.75 -10.30
N SER A 36 7.89 26.18 -10.41
CA SER A 36 8.25 25.33 -11.53
C SER A 36 7.33 24.11 -11.65
N PRO A 37 7.07 23.62 -12.88
CA PRO A 37 6.29 22.39 -13.10
C PRO A 37 6.81 21.18 -12.32
N GLU A 38 8.08 21.22 -11.93
CA GLU A 38 8.74 20.21 -11.11
C GLU A 38 8.08 20.06 -9.72
N LEU A 39 7.58 21.13 -9.13
CA LEU A 39 6.83 21.08 -7.86
C LEU A 39 5.55 20.26 -7.98
N TRP A 40 4.95 20.22 -9.18
CA TRP A 40 3.78 19.37 -9.42
C TRP A 40 4.10 17.87 -9.33
N ALA A 41 5.33 17.45 -9.56
CA ALA A 41 5.74 16.06 -9.41
C ALA A 41 5.64 15.55 -7.96
N TRP A 42 5.59 16.48 -6.98
CA TRP A 42 5.56 16.17 -5.56
C TRP A 42 4.14 16.04 -4.97
N TRP A 43 3.08 16.22 -5.80
CA TRP A 43 1.70 16.10 -5.33
C TRP A 43 1.38 14.78 -4.57
N PRO A 44 2.03 13.62 -4.86
CA PRO A 44 1.73 12.40 -4.13
C PRO A 44 2.17 12.45 -2.65
N LEU A 45 3.03 13.41 -2.27
CA LEU A 45 3.34 13.67 -0.86
C LEU A 45 2.10 14.03 -0.04
N LEU A 46 1.06 14.60 -0.67
CA LEU A 46 -0.20 14.87 0.02
C LEU A 46 -0.88 13.57 0.47
N LEU A 47 -0.80 12.50 -0.34
CA LEU A 47 -1.33 11.18 0.04
C LEU A 47 -0.49 10.57 1.17
N ILE A 48 0.83 10.75 1.12
CA ILE A 48 1.73 10.29 2.18
C ILE A 48 1.46 11.08 3.47
N ALA A 49 1.29 12.39 3.39
CA ALA A 49 0.90 13.21 4.55
C ALA A 49 -0.45 12.79 5.11
N LEU A 50 -1.43 12.52 4.24
CA LEU A 50 -2.74 11.99 4.64
C LEU A 50 -2.61 10.60 5.29
N SER A 51 -1.72 9.75 4.79
CA SER A 51 -1.46 8.45 5.41
C SER A 51 -0.93 8.60 6.84
N LEU A 52 -0.05 9.57 7.10
CA LEU A 52 0.46 9.86 8.44
C LEU A 52 -0.64 10.32 9.39
N PHE A 53 -1.62 11.08 8.87
CA PHE A 53 -2.80 11.47 9.66
C PHE A 53 -3.56 10.25 10.20
N PHE A 54 -3.59 9.14 9.46
CA PHE A 54 -4.19 7.88 9.91
C PHE A 54 -3.22 7.03 10.75
N LEU A 55 -1.95 6.92 10.34
CA LEU A 55 -0.98 6.04 10.98
C LEU A 55 -0.51 6.56 12.35
N VAL A 56 -0.28 7.87 12.49
CA VAL A 56 0.22 8.42 13.76
C VAL A 56 -0.76 8.14 14.90
N PRO A 57 -2.07 8.47 14.82
CA PRO A 57 -2.99 8.14 15.90
C PRO A 57 -3.21 6.63 16.05
N ALA A 58 -3.05 5.85 15.00
CA ALA A 58 -3.17 4.39 15.08
C ALA A 58 -2.08 3.76 15.95
N PHE A 59 -0.85 4.25 15.89
CA PHE A 59 0.26 3.71 16.69
C PHE A 59 0.45 4.40 18.03
N PHE A 60 0.25 5.71 18.10
CA PHE A 60 0.52 6.53 19.28
C PHE A 60 -0.74 7.01 20.01
N GLY A 61 -1.93 6.75 19.49
CA GLY A 61 -3.20 7.18 20.07
C GLY A 61 -3.58 6.39 21.33
N GLY A 62 -4.55 6.95 22.10
CA GLY A 62 -4.98 6.45 23.40
C GLY A 62 -5.85 5.19 23.37
N GLN A 63 -6.84 5.11 24.28
CA GLN A 63 -7.50 3.90 24.77
C GLN A 63 -8.35 3.07 23.78
N HIS A 64 -8.78 3.60 22.61
CA HIS A 64 -9.71 2.89 21.72
C HIS A 64 -9.00 1.98 20.71
N ARG A 65 -8.59 0.80 21.15
CA ARG A 65 -7.88 -0.22 20.33
C ARG A 65 -8.53 -0.54 18.99
N ARG A 66 -9.86 -0.67 18.96
CA ARG A 66 -10.61 -0.99 17.73
C ARG A 66 -10.58 0.13 16.70
N LEU A 67 -10.71 1.38 17.15
CA LEU A 67 -10.65 2.55 16.28
C LEU A 67 -9.24 2.69 15.69
N ARG A 68 -8.21 2.55 16.53
CA ARG A 68 -6.80 2.58 16.11
C ARG A 68 -6.50 1.51 15.06
N ALA A 69 -6.94 0.26 15.29
CA ALA A 69 -6.78 -0.82 14.33
C ALA A 69 -7.46 -0.51 12.99
N GLY A 70 -8.67 0.09 13.01
CA GLY A 70 -9.37 0.49 11.80
C GLY A 70 -8.65 1.58 11.00
N MET A 71 -7.93 2.49 11.67
CA MET A 71 -7.19 3.58 11.01
C MET A 71 -5.92 3.12 10.30
N VAL A 72 -5.30 2.00 10.74
CA VAL A 72 -4.07 1.50 10.11
C VAL A 72 -4.30 1.08 8.66
N ILE A 73 -5.46 0.49 8.35
CA ILE A 73 -5.74 -0.04 7.01
C ILE A 73 -5.74 1.08 5.95
N PRO A 74 -6.56 2.14 6.07
CA PRO A 74 -6.52 3.24 5.10
C PRO A 74 -5.16 3.96 5.12
N GLY A 75 -4.53 4.11 6.27
CA GLY A 75 -3.20 4.69 6.36
C GLY A 75 -2.15 3.91 5.58
N ALA A 76 -2.11 2.58 5.70
CA ALA A 76 -1.18 1.74 4.96
C ALA A 76 -1.43 1.79 3.44
N VAL A 77 -2.70 1.76 3.02
CA VAL A 77 -3.07 1.86 1.59
C VAL A 77 -2.66 3.21 1.01
N LEU A 78 -2.94 4.30 1.71
CA LEU A 78 -2.55 5.65 1.28
C LEU A 78 -1.03 5.80 1.20
N ALA A 79 -0.28 5.23 2.14
CA ALA A 79 1.18 5.23 2.10
C ALA A 79 1.71 4.46 0.89
N GLY A 80 1.17 3.26 0.62
CA GLY A 80 1.57 2.44 -0.52
C GLY A 80 1.26 3.11 -1.85
N VAL A 81 0.03 3.57 -2.03
CA VAL A 81 -0.39 4.28 -3.26
C VAL A 81 0.39 5.59 -3.43
N GLY A 82 0.52 6.38 -2.35
CA GLY A 82 1.29 7.62 -2.37
C GLY A 82 2.74 7.39 -2.76
N GLY A 83 3.37 6.33 -2.22
CA GLY A 83 4.73 5.95 -2.58
C GLY A 83 4.87 5.51 -4.04
N ALA A 84 3.94 4.69 -4.56
CA ALA A 84 3.93 4.26 -5.96
C ALA A 84 3.73 5.45 -6.91
N LEU A 85 2.80 6.35 -6.59
CA LEU A 85 2.56 7.58 -7.36
C LEU A 85 3.76 8.53 -7.31
N LEU A 86 4.39 8.68 -6.14
CA LEU A 86 5.58 9.50 -6.01
C LEU A 86 6.72 8.97 -6.89
N TYR A 87 6.93 7.65 -6.87
CA TYR A 87 7.93 7.03 -7.74
C TYR A 87 7.65 7.30 -9.22
N THR A 88 6.40 7.07 -9.69
CA THR A 88 6.03 7.29 -11.09
C THR A 88 6.08 8.75 -11.49
N SER A 89 5.69 9.66 -10.59
CA SER A 89 5.71 11.10 -10.83
C SER A 89 7.14 11.66 -10.93
N LEU A 90 8.06 11.19 -10.07
CA LEU A 90 9.46 11.64 -10.07
C LEU A 90 10.29 11.02 -11.19
N THR A 91 9.96 9.81 -11.64
CA THR A 91 10.71 9.10 -12.69
C THR A 91 10.09 9.23 -14.07
N ASP A 92 8.90 9.82 -14.17
CA ASP A 92 8.05 9.87 -15.38
C ASP A 92 7.80 8.48 -16.02
N ARG A 93 7.81 7.42 -15.19
CA ARG A 93 7.65 6.02 -15.63
C ARG A 93 6.24 5.51 -15.36
N TRP A 94 5.25 6.09 -16.01
CA TRP A 94 3.84 5.68 -15.85
C TRP A 94 3.55 4.26 -16.34
N THR A 95 4.36 3.73 -17.25
CA THR A 95 4.30 2.31 -17.66
C THR A 95 4.57 1.34 -16.51
N ALA A 96 5.25 1.78 -15.44
CA ALA A 96 5.48 0.98 -14.25
C ALA A 96 4.19 0.57 -13.52
N TRP A 97 3.05 1.23 -13.81
CA TRP A 97 1.75 0.82 -13.28
C TRP A 97 1.34 -0.58 -13.72
N THR A 98 1.91 -1.14 -14.78
CA THR A 98 1.68 -2.55 -15.16
C THR A 98 2.01 -3.54 -14.04
N TYR A 99 2.93 -3.19 -13.14
CA TYR A 99 3.30 -4.01 -11.98
C TYR A 99 3.10 -3.30 -10.62
N LEU A 100 3.12 -1.95 -10.58
CA LEU A 100 2.96 -1.19 -9.34
C LEU A 100 1.57 -1.29 -8.71
N TRP A 101 0.53 -1.63 -9.49
CA TRP A 101 -0.81 -1.85 -8.94
C TRP A 101 -0.83 -2.91 -7.83
N SER A 102 0.13 -3.84 -7.83
CA SER A 102 0.29 -4.87 -6.81
C SER A 102 0.67 -4.31 -5.42
N VAL A 103 1.13 -3.05 -5.36
CA VAL A 103 1.34 -2.31 -4.12
C VAL A 103 0.02 -2.12 -3.36
N LEU A 104 -1.12 -2.05 -4.07
CA LEU A 104 -2.45 -1.95 -3.45
C LEU A 104 -2.77 -3.16 -2.55
N PRO A 105 -2.82 -4.39 -3.07
CA PRO A 105 -3.06 -5.56 -2.21
C PRO A 105 -1.95 -5.76 -1.19
N PHE A 106 -0.70 -5.45 -1.51
CA PHE A 106 0.41 -5.52 -0.56
C PHE A 106 0.20 -4.58 0.64
N SER A 107 -0.06 -3.31 0.41
CA SER A 107 -0.27 -2.32 1.48
C SER A 107 -1.57 -2.57 2.25
N LEU A 108 -2.63 -3.04 1.58
CA LEU A 108 -3.86 -3.49 2.24
C LEU A 108 -3.57 -4.65 3.21
N GLY A 109 -2.84 -5.66 2.74
CA GLY A 109 -2.45 -6.81 3.55
C GLY A 109 -1.60 -6.42 4.75
N LEU A 110 -0.62 -5.53 4.58
CA LEU A 110 0.17 -4.97 5.68
C LEU A 110 -0.71 -4.21 6.67
N GLY A 111 -1.63 -3.38 6.18
CA GLY A 111 -2.59 -2.65 7.03
C GLY A 111 -3.47 -3.59 7.84
N MET A 112 -4.00 -4.66 7.24
CA MET A 112 -4.78 -5.68 7.92
C MET A 112 -3.94 -6.45 8.95
N TYR A 113 -2.71 -6.82 8.62
CA TYR A 113 -1.80 -7.49 9.54
C TYR A 113 -1.51 -6.63 10.76
N ALA A 114 -1.16 -5.36 10.56
CA ALA A 114 -0.91 -4.40 11.63
C ALA A 114 -2.17 -4.11 12.46
N ALA A 115 -3.34 -3.99 11.81
CA ALA A 115 -4.62 -3.87 12.50
C ALA A 115 -4.91 -5.08 13.38
N GLY A 116 -4.62 -6.29 12.88
CA GLY A 116 -4.71 -7.54 13.63
C GLY A 116 -3.78 -7.59 14.85
N TRP A 117 -2.63 -6.95 14.75
CA TRP A 117 -1.68 -6.80 15.86
C TRP A 117 -2.22 -5.84 16.93
N ILE A 118 -2.71 -4.68 16.51
CA ILE A 118 -3.27 -3.67 17.40
C ILE A 118 -4.55 -4.17 18.08
N ALA A 119 -5.46 -4.82 17.35
CA ALA A 119 -6.74 -5.31 17.88
C ALA A 119 -6.64 -6.66 18.60
N ASP A 120 -5.48 -7.32 18.50
CA ASP A 120 -5.27 -8.71 18.95
C ASP A 120 -6.24 -9.69 18.30
N ALA A 121 -6.43 -9.56 17.00
CA ALA A 121 -7.34 -10.35 16.19
C ALA A 121 -6.54 -11.29 15.26
N PRO A 122 -6.39 -12.59 15.61
CA PRO A 122 -5.57 -13.53 14.84
C PRO A 122 -6.06 -13.71 13.39
N ALA A 123 -7.37 -13.66 13.15
CA ALA A 123 -7.93 -13.76 11.80
C ALA A 123 -7.41 -12.65 10.88
N PHE A 124 -7.34 -11.40 11.38
CA PHE A 124 -6.79 -10.27 10.61
C PHE A 124 -5.29 -10.43 10.32
N LYS A 125 -4.52 -11.01 11.24
CA LYS A 125 -3.10 -11.33 11.02
C LYS A 125 -2.94 -12.34 9.88
N TRP A 126 -3.70 -13.43 9.90
CA TRP A 126 -3.66 -14.47 8.88
C TRP A 126 -4.12 -13.97 7.50
N ILE A 127 -5.27 -13.34 7.43
CA ILE A 127 -5.80 -12.80 6.17
C ILE A 127 -4.86 -11.72 5.63
N GLY A 128 -4.40 -10.80 6.51
CA GLY A 128 -3.49 -9.72 6.12
C GLY A 128 -2.16 -10.23 5.57
N SER A 129 -1.56 -11.24 6.21
CA SER A 129 -0.32 -11.84 5.70
C SER A 129 -0.52 -12.54 4.35
N GLY A 130 -1.65 -13.24 4.15
CA GLY A 130 -2.00 -13.86 2.89
C GLY A 130 -2.19 -12.85 1.76
N VAL A 131 -2.91 -11.76 2.03
CA VAL A 131 -3.14 -10.67 1.07
C VAL A 131 -1.83 -9.93 0.74
N ALA A 132 -0.98 -9.66 1.74
CA ALA A 132 0.33 -9.05 1.52
C ALA A 132 1.24 -9.95 0.66
N LEU A 133 1.29 -11.24 0.98
CA LEU A 133 2.05 -12.22 0.19
C LEU A 133 1.52 -12.30 -1.25
N GLY A 134 0.20 -12.32 -1.44
CA GLY A 134 -0.42 -12.25 -2.76
C GLY A 134 0.00 -11.00 -3.54
N GLY A 135 0.07 -9.84 -2.88
CA GLY A 135 0.59 -8.60 -3.46
C GLY A 135 2.05 -8.71 -3.89
N VAL A 136 2.92 -9.30 -3.05
CA VAL A 136 4.33 -9.56 -3.40
C VAL A 136 4.44 -10.49 -4.60
N LEU A 137 3.70 -11.60 -4.60
CA LEU A 137 3.71 -12.56 -5.70
C LEU A 137 3.21 -11.93 -7.01
N ALA A 138 2.15 -11.12 -6.94
CA ALA A 138 1.67 -10.36 -8.09
C ALA A 138 2.73 -9.38 -8.60
N TYR A 139 3.37 -8.63 -7.70
CA TYR A 139 4.48 -7.74 -8.08
C TYR A 139 5.58 -8.50 -8.80
N LEU A 140 6.05 -9.60 -8.23
CA LEU A 140 7.11 -10.42 -8.81
C LEU A 140 6.70 -10.97 -10.19
N ALA A 141 5.48 -11.50 -10.33
CA ALA A 141 4.98 -12.04 -11.59
C ALA A 141 4.87 -10.97 -12.68
N PHE A 142 4.28 -9.82 -12.37
CA PHE A 142 4.11 -8.74 -13.34
C PHE A 142 5.43 -8.00 -13.63
N ALA A 143 6.29 -7.83 -12.65
CA ALA A 143 7.62 -7.22 -12.86
C ALA A 143 8.52 -8.11 -13.71
N THR A 144 8.43 -9.45 -13.62
CA THR A 144 9.17 -10.36 -14.52
C THR A 144 8.63 -10.30 -15.95
N ALA A 145 7.32 -10.16 -16.13
CA ALA A 145 6.70 -10.14 -17.43
C ALA A 145 6.87 -8.79 -18.17
N PHE A 146 6.75 -7.68 -17.45
CA PHE A 146 6.66 -6.33 -18.01
C PHE A 146 7.76 -5.38 -17.52
N GLY A 147 8.54 -5.75 -16.52
CA GLY A 147 9.67 -4.97 -16.02
C GLY A 147 10.87 -5.06 -16.99
N GLY A 148 11.70 -4.02 -17.03
CA GLY A 148 12.97 -4.05 -17.75
C GLY A 148 13.94 -5.11 -17.20
N GLU A 149 15.07 -5.35 -17.88
CA GLU A 149 16.02 -6.44 -17.55
C GLU A 149 16.46 -6.46 -16.07
N ALA A 150 16.71 -5.29 -15.47
CA ALA A 150 17.09 -5.20 -14.06
C ALA A 150 15.97 -5.71 -13.12
N PHE A 151 14.71 -5.36 -13.40
CA PHE A 151 13.57 -5.82 -12.61
C PHE A 151 13.27 -7.31 -12.80
N ARG A 152 13.47 -7.85 -14.01
CA ARG A 152 13.32 -9.28 -14.28
C ARG A 152 14.29 -10.12 -13.44
N LEU A 153 15.54 -9.69 -13.33
CA LEU A 153 16.56 -10.37 -12.53
C LEU A 153 16.20 -10.37 -11.03
N VAL A 154 15.85 -9.20 -10.49
CA VAL A 154 15.48 -9.07 -9.05
C VAL A 154 14.23 -9.88 -8.75
N ALA A 155 13.21 -9.83 -9.62
CA ALA A 155 11.99 -10.58 -9.44
C ALA A 155 12.22 -12.10 -9.56
N ALA A 156 13.05 -12.56 -10.51
CA ALA A 156 13.40 -13.96 -10.67
C ALA A 156 14.14 -14.49 -9.43
N ILE A 157 15.12 -13.75 -8.91
CA ILE A 157 15.83 -14.09 -7.67
C ILE A 157 14.86 -14.16 -6.48
N GLY A 158 13.93 -13.20 -6.40
CA GLY A 158 12.89 -13.17 -5.37
C GLY A 158 11.96 -14.39 -5.40
N ILE A 159 11.51 -14.80 -6.59
CA ILE A 159 10.67 -16.00 -6.76
C ILE A 159 11.44 -17.27 -6.38
N ILE A 160 12.68 -17.40 -6.84
CA ILE A 160 13.53 -18.55 -6.51
C ILE A 160 13.80 -18.60 -5.00
N GLY A 161 14.16 -17.47 -4.39
CA GLY A 161 14.42 -17.38 -2.95
C GLY A 161 13.18 -17.74 -2.11
N LEU A 162 12.01 -17.25 -2.51
CA LEU A 162 10.73 -17.59 -1.85
C LEU A 162 10.41 -19.09 -2.02
N GLY A 163 10.57 -19.62 -3.22
CA GLY A 163 10.38 -21.04 -3.50
C GLY A 163 11.28 -21.93 -2.65
N LEU A 164 12.56 -21.58 -2.54
CA LEU A 164 13.51 -22.28 -1.69
C LEU A 164 13.11 -22.19 -0.20
N ALA A 165 12.76 -21.01 0.28
CA ALA A 165 12.35 -20.82 1.68
C ALA A 165 11.12 -21.67 2.05
N LEU A 166 10.11 -21.69 1.18
CA LEU A 166 8.90 -22.51 1.38
C LEU A 166 9.22 -24.02 1.33
N THR A 167 10.10 -24.43 0.42
CA THR A 167 10.49 -25.85 0.29
C THR A 167 11.28 -26.32 1.51
N VAL A 168 12.25 -25.54 1.95
CA VAL A 168 13.07 -25.84 3.14
C VAL A 168 12.21 -25.83 4.41
N GLY A 169 11.32 -24.84 4.57
CA GLY A 169 10.39 -24.75 5.68
C GLY A 169 9.45 -25.96 5.74
N GLY A 170 8.89 -26.37 4.61
CA GLY A 170 8.01 -27.54 4.53
C GLY A 170 8.74 -28.87 4.80
N LEU A 171 10.00 -28.99 4.37
CA LEU A 171 10.85 -30.14 4.67
C LEU A 171 11.22 -30.21 6.16
N ALA A 172 11.60 -29.09 6.76
CA ALA A 172 11.94 -28.99 8.18
C ALA A 172 10.77 -29.41 9.08
N GLU A 173 9.56 -28.94 8.76
CA GLU A 173 8.34 -29.37 9.49
C GLU A 173 8.07 -30.87 9.36
N ARG A 174 8.24 -31.45 8.18
CA ARG A 174 8.05 -32.89 7.97
C ARG A 174 9.07 -33.75 8.73
N LEU A 175 10.33 -33.30 8.81
CA LEU A 175 11.37 -33.98 9.57
C LEU A 175 11.16 -33.89 11.07
N SER A 176 10.72 -32.70 11.55
CA SER A 176 10.36 -32.52 12.97
C SER A 176 9.19 -33.38 13.43
N ARG A 177 8.19 -33.61 12.56
CA ARG A 177 7.06 -34.50 12.87
C ARG A 177 7.38 -36.00 12.82
N LYS A 178 8.50 -36.38 12.18
CA LYS A 178 8.92 -37.79 12.05
C LYS A 178 9.88 -38.26 13.15
N SER A 179 10.32 -37.40 14.07
CA SER A 179 11.06 -37.79 15.26
C SER A 179 10.09 -38.06 16.42
N PRO A 180 9.58 -39.31 16.60
CA PRO A 180 8.89 -39.64 17.83
C PRO A 180 9.94 -39.65 18.94
N ALA A 181 9.55 -39.02 20.07
CA ALA A 181 10.36 -39.03 21.28
C ALA A 181 10.74 -40.48 21.63
N ALA A 182 12.04 -40.75 21.62
CA ALA A 182 12.63 -41.97 22.21
C ALA A 182 12.68 -41.84 23.72
#